data_bc9130931dab45ba96ab391151ec2aed
#
_entry.id   bc9130931dab45ba96ab391151ec2aed
#
_cell.length_a   1.000
_cell.length_b   1.000
_cell.length_c   1.000
_cell.angle_alpha   90.00
_cell.angle_beta   90.00
_cell.angle_gamma   90.00
#
_symmetry.space_group_name_H-M   'P 1'
#
loop_
_entity.id
_entity.type
_entity.pdbx_description
1 polymer ?
#
loop_
_entity_poly.entity_id
_entity_poly.type
_entity_poly.pdbx_seq_one_letter_code
_entity_poly.pdbx_strand_id
1 'polypeptide(L)'
;IDPFSGFAFAFLGMFIYIKRAGLGILNTLDMLTPMLAVLAIGVAVAHIASGESYGSETNLPWGINLWGAIRHPSQFYELLATFLVLGLTMVRVKNSQPAGQLFLVFAAFTAASHLFLEAFHGDSVTISGGVRLVQIIAWVILAATLLGLDIINQKVWRKDKNHG
;
A
#
# COMPACT_ATOMS: atom_id res chain seq x y z
N ILE A 1 -8.82 19.11 -13.95
CA ILE A 1 -7.63 18.26 -14.25
C ILE A 1 -7.95 16.89 -13.66
N ASP A 2 -7.96 15.88 -14.49
CA ASP A 2 -8.20 14.52 -14.05
C ASP A 2 -7.05 14.04 -13.13
N PRO A 3 -7.34 13.57 -11.90
CA PRO A 3 -6.33 13.13 -10.95
C PRO A 3 -5.40 12.04 -11.50
N PHE A 4 -5.94 11.12 -12.31
CA PHE A 4 -5.16 10.02 -12.89
C PHE A 4 -4.09 10.53 -13.87
N SER A 5 -4.39 11.52 -14.68
CA SER A 5 -3.41 12.15 -15.57
C SER A 5 -2.32 12.86 -14.76
N GLY A 6 -2.67 13.55 -13.67
CA GLY A 6 -1.71 14.19 -12.77
C GLY A 6 -0.73 13.18 -12.18
N PHE A 7 -1.21 12.04 -11.65
CA PHE A 7 -0.35 10.96 -11.15
C PHE A 7 0.54 10.35 -12.23
N ALA A 8 0.01 10.13 -13.44
CA ALA A 8 0.78 9.57 -14.55
C ALA A 8 1.95 10.50 -14.95
N PHE A 9 1.71 11.80 -15.07
CA PHE A 9 2.76 12.80 -15.36
C PHE A 9 3.78 12.92 -14.23
N ALA A 10 3.36 12.88 -12.97
CA ALA A 10 4.27 12.91 -11.83
C ALA A 10 5.18 11.67 -11.81
N PHE A 11 4.62 10.49 -12.07
CA PHE A 11 5.38 9.23 -12.14
C PHE A 11 6.38 9.23 -13.29
N LEU A 12 5.97 9.70 -14.47
CA LEU A 12 6.84 9.81 -15.64
C LEU A 12 7.96 10.83 -15.39
N GLY A 13 7.65 11.99 -14.83
CA GLY A 13 8.65 13.01 -14.47
C GLY A 13 9.66 12.50 -13.46
N MET A 14 9.19 11.81 -12.41
CA MET A 14 10.05 11.16 -11.41
C MET A 14 10.97 10.12 -12.06
N PHE A 15 10.44 9.27 -12.93
CA PHE A 15 11.23 8.25 -13.62
C PHE A 15 12.33 8.86 -14.50
N ILE A 16 11.98 9.88 -15.27
CA ILE A 16 12.94 10.63 -16.12
C ILE A 16 14.02 11.28 -15.25
N TYR A 17 13.62 11.91 -14.15
CA TYR A 17 14.55 12.55 -13.22
C TYR A 17 15.55 11.55 -12.62
N ILE A 18 15.06 10.41 -12.08
CA ILE A 18 15.87 9.34 -11.52
C ILE A 18 16.92 8.85 -12.54
N LYS A 19 16.48 8.63 -13.79
CA LYS A 19 17.37 8.18 -14.87
C LYS A 19 18.42 9.23 -15.21
N ARG A 20 18.04 10.51 -15.32
CA ARG A 20 18.97 11.60 -15.64
C ARG A 20 19.96 11.90 -14.52
N ALA A 21 19.52 11.79 -13.27
CA ALA A 21 20.35 12.03 -12.10
C ALA A 21 21.27 10.83 -11.76
N GLY A 22 21.18 9.71 -12.49
CA GLY A 22 21.99 8.52 -12.23
C GLY A 22 21.64 7.83 -10.91
N LEU A 23 20.46 8.10 -10.34
CA LEU A 23 20.04 7.52 -9.08
C LEU A 23 19.58 6.06 -9.27
N GLY A 24 19.89 5.22 -8.30
CA GLY A 24 19.33 3.86 -8.25
C GLY A 24 17.84 3.89 -7.94
N ILE A 25 17.00 3.34 -8.84
CA ILE A 25 15.54 3.34 -8.68
C ILE A 25 15.14 2.74 -7.33
N LEU A 26 15.69 1.60 -6.96
CA LEU A 26 15.36 0.91 -5.71
C LEU A 26 15.74 1.74 -4.47
N ASN A 27 16.91 2.37 -4.48
CA ASN A 27 17.31 3.27 -3.40
C ASN A 27 16.38 4.47 -3.28
N THR A 28 15.97 5.04 -4.40
CA THR A 28 15.04 6.18 -4.41
C THR A 28 13.67 5.79 -3.87
N LEU A 29 13.16 4.61 -4.23
CA LEU A 29 11.90 4.09 -3.69
C LEU A 29 11.99 3.88 -2.18
N ASP A 30 13.09 3.31 -1.67
CA ASP A 30 13.30 3.16 -0.23
C ASP A 30 13.30 4.52 0.49
N MET A 31 13.95 5.54 -0.07
CA MET A 31 13.98 6.89 0.50
C MET A 31 12.59 7.54 0.53
N LEU A 32 11.74 7.27 -0.46
CA LEU A 32 10.39 7.80 -0.54
C LEU A 32 9.38 7.02 0.34
N THR A 33 9.71 5.80 0.73
CA THR A 33 8.77 4.92 1.45
C THR A 33 8.18 5.54 2.72
N PRO A 34 8.94 6.22 3.61
CA PRO A 34 8.36 6.87 4.78
C PRO A 34 7.32 7.95 4.42
N MET A 35 7.59 8.71 3.35
CA MET A 35 6.66 9.73 2.86
C MET A 35 5.39 9.11 2.30
N LEU A 36 5.51 8.00 1.56
CA LEU A 36 4.37 7.25 1.04
C LEU A 36 3.51 6.67 2.17
N ALA A 37 4.13 6.19 3.25
CA ALA A 37 3.41 5.69 4.41
C ALA A 37 2.62 6.80 5.13
N VAL A 38 3.18 8.00 5.26
CA VAL A 38 2.47 9.17 5.80
C VAL A 38 1.35 9.62 4.87
N LEU A 39 1.60 9.61 3.55
CA LEU A 39 0.57 9.94 2.55
C LEU A 39 -0.63 8.98 2.64
N ALA A 40 -0.40 7.69 2.86
CA ALA A 40 -1.48 6.71 3.03
C ALA A 40 -2.38 7.05 4.24
N ILE A 41 -1.80 7.54 5.34
CA ILE A 41 -2.59 8.05 6.48
C ILE A 41 -3.43 9.25 6.06
N GLY A 42 -2.86 10.20 5.31
CA GLY A 42 -3.59 11.35 4.78
C GLY A 42 -4.79 10.96 3.92
N VAL A 43 -4.63 9.93 3.08
CA VAL A 43 -5.73 9.38 2.26
C VAL A 43 -6.80 8.75 3.14
N ALA A 44 -6.45 7.93 4.13
CA ALA A 44 -7.40 7.32 5.06
C ALA A 44 -8.20 8.38 5.84
N VAL A 45 -7.55 9.47 6.27
CA VAL A 45 -8.23 10.61 6.92
C VAL A 45 -9.17 11.33 5.94
N ALA A 46 -8.78 11.47 4.68
CA ALA A 46 -9.63 12.05 3.65
C ALA A 46 -10.90 11.20 3.39
N HIS A 47 -10.79 9.86 3.39
CA HIS A 47 -11.94 8.96 3.29
C HIS A 47 -12.91 9.13 4.49
N ILE A 48 -12.39 9.31 5.70
CA ILE A 48 -13.24 9.61 6.87
C ILE A 48 -13.98 10.95 6.67
N ALA A 49 -13.29 11.97 6.18
CA ALA A 49 -13.86 13.29 6.01
C ALA A 49 -14.88 13.37 4.86
N SER A 50 -14.65 12.63 3.75
CA SER A 50 -15.55 12.60 2.59
C SER A 50 -16.71 11.61 2.75
N GLY A 51 -16.59 10.62 3.65
CA GLY A 51 -17.52 9.49 3.76
C GLY A 51 -17.37 8.48 2.61
N GLU A 52 -16.30 8.54 1.82
CA GLU A 52 -15.94 7.54 0.81
C GLU A 52 -15.33 6.29 1.45
N SER A 53 -15.12 5.23 0.67
CA SER A 53 -14.63 3.94 1.19
C SER A 53 -15.44 3.39 2.35
N TYR A 54 -16.76 3.61 2.29
CA TYR A 54 -17.66 3.15 3.35
C TYR A 54 -17.79 1.64 3.39
N GLY A 55 -18.13 1.12 4.58
CA GLY A 55 -18.25 -0.32 4.80
C GLY A 55 -19.60 -0.90 4.33
N SER A 56 -19.62 -2.21 4.16
CA SER A 56 -20.83 -2.99 3.96
C SER A 56 -21.74 -2.89 5.19
N GLU A 57 -23.04 -3.15 4.99
CA GLU A 57 -24.02 -3.15 6.08
C GLU A 57 -23.68 -4.22 7.13
N THR A 58 -23.93 -3.88 8.39
CA THR A 58 -23.58 -4.75 9.53
C THR A 58 -24.55 -4.58 10.69
N ASN A 59 -24.66 -5.62 11.50
CA ASN A 59 -25.40 -5.59 12.77
C ASN A 59 -24.46 -5.56 13.98
N LEU A 60 -23.16 -5.28 13.77
CA LEU A 60 -22.20 -5.26 14.86
C LEU A 60 -22.41 -4.02 15.76
N PRO A 61 -22.14 -4.15 17.08
CA PRO A 61 -22.41 -3.06 18.03
C PRO A 61 -21.56 -1.80 17.81
N TRP A 62 -20.47 -1.90 17.07
CA TRP A 62 -19.61 -0.77 16.70
C TRP A 62 -19.86 -0.25 15.26
N GLY A 63 -20.92 -0.71 14.62
CA GLY A 63 -21.35 -0.16 13.33
C GLY A 63 -21.69 1.32 13.45
N ILE A 64 -21.36 2.09 12.41
CA ILE A 64 -21.67 3.52 12.32
C ILE A 64 -22.86 3.74 11.36
N ASN A 65 -23.70 4.74 11.68
CA ASN A 65 -24.77 5.13 10.75
C ASN A 65 -24.16 6.03 9.67
N LEU A 66 -24.10 5.51 8.45
CA LEU A 66 -23.55 6.23 7.30
C LEU A 66 -24.40 5.90 6.05
N TRP A 67 -24.82 6.95 5.35
CA TRP A 67 -25.65 6.84 4.15
C TRP A 67 -26.97 6.08 4.38
N GLY A 68 -27.59 6.27 5.55
CA GLY A 68 -28.90 5.71 5.90
C GLY A 68 -28.91 4.24 6.32
N ALA A 69 -27.74 3.63 6.54
CA ALA A 69 -27.62 2.26 7.04
C ALA A 69 -26.53 2.16 8.12
N ILE A 70 -26.61 1.13 8.98
CA ILE A 70 -25.54 0.80 9.91
C ILE A 70 -24.51 -0.01 9.14
N ARG A 71 -23.27 0.50 9.09
CA ARG A 71 -22.19 -0.03 8.27
C ARG A 71 -20.93 -0.29 9.08
N HIS A 72 -20.08 -1.17 8.57
CA HIS A 72 -18.71 -1.31 9.09
C HIS A 72 -17.97 0.03 9.00
N PRO A 73 -17.28 0.48 10.06
CA PRO A 73 -16.44 1.69 10.02
C PRO A 73 -15.13 1.42 9.26
N SER A 74 -15.23 1.06 7.98
CA SER A 74 -14.08 0.65 7.14
C SER A 74 -12.99 1.71 7.05
N GLN A 75 -13.37 2.99 7.02
CA GLN A 75 -12.42 4.11 7.03
C GLN A 75 -11.52 4.11 8.28
N PHE A 76 -12.08 3.74 9.45
CA PHE A 76 -11.29 3.62 10.68
C PHE A 76 -10.40 2.38 10.66
N TYR A 77 -10.85 1.28 10.04
CA TYR A 77 -10.02 0.10 9.84
C TYR A 77 -8.84 0.42 8.91
N GLU A 78 -9.10 1.16 7.82
CA GLU A 78 -8.07 1.64 6.90
C GLU A 78 -7.05 2.54 7.63
N LEU A 79 -7.53 3.50 8.43
CA LEU A 79 -6.68 4.38 9.21
C LEU A 79 -5.78 3.59 10.17
N LEU A 80 -6.34 2.61 10.89
CA LEU A 80 -5.58 1.75 11.78
C LEU A 80 -4.52 0.93 11.01
N ALA A 81 -4.90 0.36 9.87
CA ALA A 81 -3.99 -0.41 9.02
C ALA A 81 -2.83 0.46 8.50
N THR A 82 -3.10 1.70 8.06
CA THR A 82 -2.05 2.61 7.60
C THR A 82 -1.11 3.02 8.73
N PHE A 83 -1.59 3.22 9.96
CA PHE A 83 -0.72 3.44 11.12
C PHE A 83 0.16 2.22 11.44
N LEU A 84 -0.38 1.01 11.35
CA LEU A 84 0.41 -0.21 11.54
C LEU A 84 1.50 -0.34 10.48
N VAL A 85 1.15 -0.10 9.21
CA VAL A 85 2.12 -0.12 8.10
C VAL A 85 3.20 0.94 8.29
N LEU A 86 2.83 2.17 8.71
CA LEU A 86 3.81 3.21 9.03
C LEU A 86 4.74 2.75 10.17
N GLY A 87 4.19 2.22 11.26
CA GLY A 87 4.98 1.74 12.41
C GLY A 87 5.99 0.67 12.00
N LEU A 88 5.56 -0.34 11.23
CA LEU A 88 6.41 -1.39 10.71
C LEU A 88 7.51 -0.83 9.78
N THR A 89 7.17 0.15 8.95
CA THR A 89 8.10 0.84 8.06
C THR A 89 9.16 1.60 8.87
N MET A 90 8.75 2.36 9.91
CA MET A 90 9.66 3.14 10.73
C MET A 90 10.64 2.28 11.53
N VAL A 91 10.21 1.12 12.02
CA VAL A 91 11.11 0.17 12.68
C VAL A 91 12.19 -0.33 11.73
N ARG A 92 11.84 -0.55 10.47
CA ARG A 92 12.79 -1.06 9.45
C ARG A 92 13.72 -0.01 8.88
N VAL A 93 13.32 1.26 8.81
CA VAL A 93 14.18 2.38 8.35
C VAL A 93 15.51 2.45 9.14
N LYS A 94 15.48 2.10 10.42
CA LYS A 94 16.66 2.16 11.30
C LYS A 94 17.71 1.08 11.00
N ASN A 95 17.35 0.04 10.25
CA ASN A 95 18.24 -1.07 9.96
C ASN A 95 18.84 -0.90 8.55
N SER A 96 20.12 -1.25 8.39
CA SER A 96 20.72 -1.31 7.06
C SER A 96 20.06 -2.41 6.25
N GLN A 97 19.36 -2.04 5.19
CA GLN A 97 18.62 -2.95 4.35
C GLN A 97 19.20 -2.95 2.93
N PRO A 98 19.12 -4.06 2.20
CA PRO A 98 19.39 -4.08 0.76
C PRO A 98 18.46 -3.12 0.02
N ALA A 99 18.97 -2.51 -1.05
CA ALA A 99 18.21 -1.56 -1.88
C ALA A 99 16.89 -2.17 -2.38
N GLY A 100 15.79 -1.46 -2.18
CA GLY A 100 14.43 -1.84 -2.56
C GLY A 100 13.68 -2.67 -1.51
N GLN A 101 14.36 -3.13 -0.45
CA GLN A 101 13.72 -4.01 0.53
C GLN A 101 12.68 -3.26 1.36
N LEU A 102 12.96 -2.02 1.78
CA LEU A 102 12.04 -1.22 2.56
C LEU A 102 10.75 -0.93 1.79
N PHE A 103 10.89 -0.51 0.52
CA PHE A 103 9.75 -0.26 -0.35
C PHE A 103 8.91 -1.51 -0.60
N LEU A 104 9.55 -2.64 -0.89
CA LEU A 104 8.82 -3.89 -1.15
C LEU A 104 8.07 -4.38 0.09
N VAL A 105 8.66 -4.24 1.27
CA VAL A 105 7.98 -4.58 2.54
C VAL A 105 6.79 -3.66 2.77
N PHE A 106 6.96 -2.35 2.60
CA PHE A 106 5.86 -1.38 2.68
C PHE A 106 4.73 -1.74 1.71
N ALA A 107 5.05 -1.99 0.44
CA ALA A 107 4.09 -2.32 -0.59
C ALA A 107 3.38 -3.66 -0.30
N ALA A 108 4.10 -4.67 0.21
CA ALA A 108 3.51 -5.94 0.61
C ALA A 108 2.50 -5.79 1.75
N PHE A 109 2.85 -5.05 2.82
CA PHE A 109 1.93 -4.81 3.94
C PHE A 109 0.74 -3.96 3.52
N THR A 110 0.93 -2.95 2.68
CA THR A 110 -0.16 -2.13 2.13
C THR A 110 -1.11 -3.00 1.29
N ALA A 111 -0.57 -3.80 0.37
CA ALA A 111 -1.38 -4.70 -0.45
C ALA A 111 -2.14 -5.74 0.39
N ALA A 112 -1.49 -6.34 1.39
CA ALA A 112 -2.14 -7.27 2.30
C ALA A 112 -3.25 -6.61 3.12
N SER A 113 -3.05 -5.37 3.57
CA SER A 113 -4.07 -4.59 4.28
C SER A 113 -5.28 -4.33 3.39
N HIS A 114 -5.08 -3.85 2.16
CA HIS A 114 -6.17 -3.64 1.21
C HIS A 114 -6.91 -4.93 0.87
N LEU A 115 -6.18 -6.03 0.67
CA LEU A 115 -6.79 -7.32 0.41
C LEU A 115 -7.72 -7.77 1.55
N PHE A 116 -7.30 -7.58 2.79
CA PHE A 116 -8.10 -7.91 3.96
C PHE A 116 -9.28 -6.94 4.16
N LEU A 117 -9.03 -5.63 4.06
CA LEU A 117 -10.03 -4.61 4.31
C LEU A 117 -11.11 -4.55 3.23
N GLU A 118 -10.80 -4.95 2.01
CA GLU A 118 -11.75 -5.00 0.90
C GLU A 118 -12.97 -5.88 1.23
N ALA A 119 -12.82 -6.88 2.09
CA ALA A 119 -13.94 -7.71 2.55
C ALA A 119 -15.02 -6.90 3.27
N PHE A 120 -14.65 -5.78 3.88
CA PHE A 120 -15.54 -4.92 4.67
C PHE A 120 -16.07 -3.72 3.89
N HIS A 121 -15.54 -3.42 2.69
CA HIS A 121 -16.02 -2.31 1.86
C HIS A 121 -17.40 -2.61 1.24
N GLY A 122 -18.24 -1.58 1.20
CA GLY A 122 -19.58 -1.64 0.62
C GLY A 122 -19.70 -1.00 -0.76
N ASP A 123 -18.70 -0.19 -1.16
CA ASP A 123 -18.65 0.56 -2.42
C ASP A 123 -17.70 -0.05 -3.46
N SER A 124 -17.30 -1.30 -3.26
CA SER A 124 -16.34 -1.99 -4.12
C SER A 124 -16.87 -2.24 -5.54
N VAL A 125 -16.05 -1.91 -6.53
CA VAL A 125 -16.30 -2.26 -7.93
C VAL A 125 -16.11 -3.77 -8.12
N THR A 126 -17.19 -4.46 -8.47
CA THR A 126 -17.17 -5.90 -8.77
C THR A 126 -17.10 -6.16 -10.26
N ILE A 127 -16.30 -7.14 -10.64
CA ILE A 127 -16.21 -7.67 -12.00
C ILE A 127 -17.14 -8.87 -12.14
N SER A 128 -17.36 -9.33 -13.37
CA SER A 128 -18.13 -10.54 -13.68
C SER A 128 -17.72 -11.71 -12.78
N GLY A 129 -18.67 -12.33 -12.08
CA GLY A 129 -18.41 -13.40 -11.11
C GLY A 129 -18.29 -12.94 -9.65
N GLY A 130 -18.54 -11.65 -9.34
CA GLY A 130 -18.54 -11.15 -7.95
C GLY A 130 -17.16 -10.88 -7.35
N VAL A 131 -16.11 -10.98 -8.15
CA VAL A 131 -14.74 -10.68 -7.71
C VAL A 131 -14.51 -9.16 -7.72
N ARG A 132 -13.94 -8.63 -6.66
CA ARG A 132 -13.67 -7.19 -6.50
C ARG A 132 -12.37 -6.82 -7.21
N LEU A 133 -12.40 -5.76 -8.02
CA LEU A 133 -11.24 -5.31 -8.80
C LEU A 133 -10.03 -5.00 -7.90
N VAL A 134 -10.28 -4.33 -6.77
CA VAL A 134 -9.23 -3.96 -5.81
C VAL A 134 -8.54 -5.19 -5.23
N GLN A 135 -9.27 -6.29 -4.98
CA GLN A 135 -8.67 -7.55 -4.52
C GLN A 135 -7.70 -8.14 -5.54
N ILE A 136 -8.07 -8.13 -6.83
CA ILE A 136 -7.17 -8.64 -7.89
C ILE A 136 -5.89 -7.82 -7.94
N ILE A 137 -6.02 -6.49 -7.93
CA ILE A 137 -4.87 -5.58 -7.94
C ILE A 137 -3.99 -5.83 -6.71
N ALA A 138 -4.60 -5.94 -5.52
CA ALA A 138 -3.87 -6.20 -4.27
C ALA A 138 -3.15 -7.56 -4.30
N TRP A 139 -3.77 -8.61 -4.84
CA TRP A 139 -3.13 -9.91 -5.04
C TRP A 139 -1.92 -9.85 -5.96
N VAL A 140 -2.05 -9.16 -7.09
CA VAL A 140 -0.95 -9.00 -8.05
C VAL A 140 0.21 -8.23 -7.43
N ILE A 141 -0.07 -7.12 -6.74
CA ILE A 141 0.96 -6.33 -6.05
C ILE A 141 1.62 -7.16 -4.94
N LEU A 142 0.83 -7.87 -4.13
CA LEU A 142 1.37 -8.71 -3.04
C LEU A 142 2.27 -9.81 -3.59
N ALA A 143 1.83 -10.53 -4.61
CA ALA A 143 2.64 -11.56 -5.25
C ALA A 143 3.95 -10.99 -5.84
N ALA A 144 3.87 -9.88 -6.57
CA ALA A 144 5.04 -9.24 -7.16
C ALA A 144 6.04 -8.74 -6.08
N THR A 145 5.55 -8.16 -4.98
CA THR A 145 6.41 -7.68 -3.90
C THR A 145 7.06 -8.82 -3.13
N LEU A 146 6.35 -9.93 -2.88
CA LEU A 146 6.91 -11.11 -2.23
C LEU A 146 7.99 -11.78 -3.09
N LEU A 147 7.75 -11.92 -4.41
CA LEU A 147 8.76 -12.39 -5.35
C LEU A 147 9.98 -11.47 -5.40
N GLY A 148 9.78 -10.16 -5.39
CA GLY A 148 10.86 -9.18 -5.33
C GLY A 148 11.69 -9.31 -4.06
N LEU A 149 11.07 -9.49 -2.91
CA LEU A 149 11.73 -9.72 -1.63
C LEU A 149 12.54 -11.02 -1.63
N ASP A 150 11.99 -12.09 -2.20
CA ASP A 150 12.70 -13.37 -2.31
C ASP A 150 13.96 -13.23 -3.17
N ILE A 151 13.86 -12.56 -4.33
CA ILE A 151 15.02 -12.31 -5.22
C ILE A 151 16.11 -11.50 -4.51
N ILE A 152 15.74 -10.46 -3.74
CA ILE A 152 16.71 -9.65 -2.97
C ILE A 152 17.39 -10.51 -1.91
N ASN A 153 16.61 -11.27 -1.13
CA ASN A 153 17.16 -12.11 -0.07
C ASN A 153 18.10 -13.20 -0.60
N GLN A 154 17.76 -13.82 -1.73
CA GLN A 154 18.64 -14.80 -2.39
C GLN A 154 19.97 -14.18 -2.86
N LYS A 155 19.94 -12.94 -3.38
CA LYS A 155 21.17 -12.25 -3.79
C LYS A 155 22.07 -11.94 -2.58
N VAL A 156 21.52 -11.51 -1.47
CA VAL A 156 22.28 -11.26 -0.23
C VAL A 156 22.90 -12.55 0.27
N TRP A 157 22.13 -13.61 0.39
CA TRP A 157 22.60 -14.91 0.86
C TRP A 157 23.74 -15.49 -0.01
N ARG A 158 23.65 -15.37 -1.33
CA ARG A 158 24.70 -15.82 -2.26
C ARG A 158 26.00 -15.01 -2.09
N LYS A 159 25.87 -13.71 -1.82
CA LYS A 159 27.03 -12.84 -1.61
C LYS A 159 27.77 -13.21 -0.33
N ASP A 160 27.03 -13.45 0.75
CA ASP A 160 27.63 -13.83 2.03
C ASP A 160 28.38 -15.17 1.93
N LYS A 161 27.81 -16.14 1.20
CA LYS A 161 28.43 -17.46 1.01
C LYS A 161 29.73 -17.43 0.17
N ASN A 162 29.91 -16.42 -0.67
CA ASN A 162 31.12 -16.28 -1.51
C ASN A 162 32.26 -15.51 -0.82
N HIS A 163 32.00 -14.90 0.35
CA HIS A 163 32.97 -14.11 1.10
C HIS A 163 33.38 -14.78 2.44
N GLY A 164 32.80 -15.90 2.81
CA GLY A 164 33.19 -16.74 3.94
C GLY A 164 33.86 -18.02 3.48
#